data_c33ec12a67e836f4d265ca8d6abdffd2
#
_entry.id   c33ec12a67e836f4d265ca8d6abdffd2
#
_cell.length_a   1.000
_cell.length_b   1.000
_cell.length_c   1.000
_cell.angle_alpha   90.00
_cell.angle_beta   90.00
_cell.angle_gamma   90.00
#
_symmetry.space_group_name_H-M   'P 1'
#
loop_
_entity.id
_entity.type
_entity.pdbx_description
1 polymer ?
#
loop_
_entity_poly.entity_id
_entity_poly.type
_entity_poly.pdbx_seq_one_letter_code
_entity_poly.pdbx_strand_id
1 'polypeptide(L)'
;LRRHLRAKTFEELKTPLVVVATDLDNGESHEFRSGPIVEAVTASCSIPIIFSPVVINGVHYVDGGLFHNFPVSIIREECERIIGVNVSPLVPQKYKQTIFHIAERSYHYMFRANTLEDREMCDVLIEAEEFGMYKTFDLENVDEIASIGYAAAIRAFEVVIKENKYETLVNAIMARRNNALMP
;
A
#
# COMPACT_ATOMS: atom_id res chain seq x y z
N LEU A 1 0.22 -16.07 -6.21
CA LEU A 1 -0.94 -15.30 -6.72
C LEU A 1 -1.80 -16.16 -7.65
N ARG A 2 -1.28 -16.67 -8.78
CA ARG A 2 -2.07 -17.41 -9.81
C ARG A 2 -2.94 -18.55 -9.26
N ARG A 3 -2.53 -19.22 -8.17
CA ARG A 3 -3.27 -20.34 -7.55
C ARG A 3 -4.44 -19.90 -6.66
N HIS A 4 -4.41 -18.66 -6.16
CA HIS A 4 -5.34 -18.18 -5.13
C HIS A 4 -6.28 -17.08 -5.61
N LEU A 5 -5.98 -16.40 -6.71
CA LEU A 5 -6.84 -15.42 -7.32
C LEU A 5 -7.89 -16.12 -8.20
N ARG A 6 -9.18 -15.83 -7.95
CA ARG A 6 -10.28 -16.29 -8.79
C ARG A 6 -10.35 -15.47 -10.08
N ALA A 7 -10.31 -14.14 -9.95
CA ALA A 7 -10.24 -13.22 -11.07
C ALA A 7 -8.83 -13.26 -11.69
N LYS A 8 -8.72 -13.32 -13.00
CA LYS A 8 -7.46 -13.32 -13.74
C LYS A 8 -7.14 -11.96 -14.30
N THR A 9 -8.15 -11.15 -14.56
CA THR A 9 -8.04 -9.81 -15.11
C THR A 9 -8.73 -8.79 -14.23
N PHE A 10 -8.37 -7.51 -14.38
CA PHE A 10 -9.00 -6.40 -13.64
C PHE A 10 -10.50 -6.32 -13.92
N GLU A 11 -10.92 -6.63 -15.15
CA GLU A 11 -12.31 -6.58 -15.61
C GLU A 11 -13.21 -7.63 -14.91
N GLU A 12 -12.62 -8.71 -14.42
CA GLU A 12 -13.33 -9.76 -13.68
C GLU A 12 -13.56 -9.39 -12.21
N LEU A 13 -12.98 -8.30 -11.73
CA LEU A 13 -13.08 -7.88 -10.34
C LEU A 13 -14.45 -7.24 -10.06
N LYS A 14 -15.05 -7.60 -8.92
CA LYS A 14 -16.30 -6.97 -8.44
C LYS A 14 -16.08 -5.54 -7.93
N THR A 15 -14.89 -5.23 -7.43
CA THR A 15 -14.49 -3.92 -6.95
C THR A 15 -13.32 -3.43 -7.82
N PRO A 16 -13.39 -2.23 -8.36
CA PRO A 16 -12.28 -1.67 -9.12
C PRO A 16 -10.95 -1.73 -8.35
N LEU A 17 -9.89 -2.04 -9.04
CA LEU A 17 -8.53 -2.07 -8.50
C LEU A 17 -7.62 -1.24 -9.41
N VAL A 18 -6.74 -0.46 -8.80
CA VAL A 18 -5.61 0.18 -9.47
C VAL A 18 -4.34 -0.36 -8.85
N VAL A 19 -3.41 -0.79 -9.68
CA VAL A 19 -2.09 -1.26 -9.25
C VAL A 19 -1.04 -0.33 -9.84
N VAL A 20 -0.15 0.18 -9.00
CA VAL A 20 0.88 1.13 -9.42
C VAL A 20 2.23 0.43 -9.48
N ALA A 21 2.95 0.63 -10.57
CA ALA A 21 4.34 0.20 -10.72
C ALA A 21 5.17 1.33 -11.35
N THR A 22 6.48 1.19 -11.30
CA THR A 22 7.41 2.10 -11.95
C THR A 22 7.86 1.53 -13.29
N ASP A 23 7.64 2.26 -14.36
CA ASP A 23 8.23 2.03 -15.67
C ASP A 23 9.70 2.45 -15.62
N LEU A 24 10.62 1.46 -15.64
CA LEU A 24 12.06 1.72 -15.59
C LEU A 24 12.63 2.26 -16.89
N ASP A 25 12.01 1.94 -18.01
CA ASP A 25 12.52 2.31 -19.32
C ASP A 25 12.26 3.79 -19.63
N ASN A 26 11.08 4.29 -19.18
CA ASN A 26 10.68 5.69 -19.38
C ASN A 26 10.87 6.57 -18.13
N GLY A 27 11.08 5.98 -16.95
CA GLY A 27 11.30 6.72 -15.71
C GLY A 27 10.03 7.40 -15.19
N GLU A 28 8.89 6.72 -15.28
CA GLU A 28 7.59 7.26 -14.88
C GLU A 28 6.76 6.26 -14.07
N SER A 29 5.73 6.77 -13.39
CA SER A 29 4.73 5.94 -12.72
C SER A 29 3.75 5.38 -13.74
N HIS A 30 3.39 4.11 -13.58
CA HIS A 30 2.41 3.44 -14.44
C HIS A 30 1.28 2.83 -13.62
N GLU A 31 0.04 3.11 -14.04
CA GLU A 31 -1.19 2.62 -13.41
C GLU A 31 -1.78 1.48 -14.22
N PHE A 32 -1.83 0.30 -13.63
CA PHE A 32 -2.55 -0.83 -14.23
C PHE A 32 -4.00 -0.81 -13.76
N ARG A 33 -4.92 -0.71 -14.71
CA ARG A 33 -6.39 -0.68 -14.49
C ARG A 33 -7.13 -1.73 -15.30
N SER A 34 -6.42 -2.43 -16.19
CA SER A 34 -6.97 -3.42 -17.11
C SER A 34 -5.97 -4.54 -17.37
N GLY A 35 -6.46 -5.67 -17.94
CA GLY A 35 -5.63 -6.80 -18.33
C GLY A 35 -5.25 -7.73 -17.17
N PRO A 36 -4.12 -8.47 -17.26
CA PRO A 36 -3.74 -9.51 -16.32
C PRO A 36 -3.33 -8.95 -14.94
N ILE A 37 -4.05 -9.32 -13.87
CA ILE A 37 -3.78 -8.84 -12.50
C ILE A 37 -2.43 -9.34 -11.98
N VAL A 38 -2.10 -10.61 -12.25
CA VAL A 38 -0.91 -11.25 -11.65
C VAL A 38 0.36 -10.55 -12.06
N GLU A 39 0.48 -10.20 -13.34
CA GLU A 39 1.63 -9.51 -13.88
C GLU A 39 1.77 -8.11 -13.28
N ALA A 40 0.68 -7.35 -13.21
CA ALA A 40 0.65 -6.00 -12.62
C ALA A 40 1.04 -6.03 -11.13
N VAL A 41 0.44 -6.92 -10.33
CA VAL A 41 0.75 -7.05 -8.89
C VAL A 41 2.18 -7.53 -8.69
N THR A 42 2.68 -8.45 -9.53
CA THR A 42 4.08 -8.89 -9.44
C THR A 42 5.04 -7.74 -9.73
N ALA A 43 4.75 -6.93 -10.74
CA ALA A 43 5.52 -5.72 -11.05
C ALA A 43 5.54 -4.75 -9.87
N SER A 44 4.36 -4.43 -9.32
CA SER A 44 4.18 -3.54 -8.17
C SER A 44 4.91 -4.00 -6.90
N CYS A 45 5.17 -5.29 -6.75
CA CYS A 45 5.89 -5.87 -5.61
C CYS A 45 7.37 -6.19 -5.92
N SER A 46 7.87 -5.83 -7.11
CA SER A 46 9.25 -6.14 -7.53
C SER A 46 10.22 -5.06 -7.04
N ILE A 47 10.55 -5.13 -5.73
CA ILE A 47 11.48 -4.19 -5.10
C ILE A 47 12.84 -4.23 -5.79
N PRO A 48 13.35 -3.12 -6.34
CA PRO A 48 14.67 -3.04 -6.94
C PRO A 48 15.77 -3.58 -6.01
N ILE A 49 16.83 -4.13 -6.59
CA ILE A 49 17.96 -4.76 -5.88
C ILE A 49 17.61 -6.15 -5.31
N ILE A 50 16.34 -6.39 -4.91
CA ILE A 50 15.90 -7.67 -4.33
C ILE A 50 15.32 -8.58 -5.44
N PHE A 51 14.49 -8.02 -6.31
CA PHE A 51 13.82 -8.75 -7.38
C PHE A 51 14.20 -8.21 -8.77
N SER A 52 14.13 -9.07 -9.75
CA SER A 52 14.28 -8.67 -11.16
C SER A 52 13.03 -7.91 -11.62
N PRO A 53 13.19 -6.93 -12.54
CA PRO A 53 12.05 -6.27 -13.17
C PRO A 53 11.11 -7.26 -13.85
N VAL A 54 9.83 -6.95 -13.88
CA VAL A 54 8.81 -7.71 -14.62
C VAL A 54 8.62 -7.07 -15.99
N VAL A 55 8.70 -7.87 -17.04
CA VAL A 55 8.49 -7.38 -18.40
C VAL A 55 7.02 -7.55 -18.80
N ILE A 56 6.34 -6.46 -19.10
CA ILE A 56 4.95 -6.44 -19.59
C ILE A 56 4.93 -5.66 -20.90
N ASN A 57 4.51 -6.29 -21.98
CA ASN A 57 4.48 -5.70 -23.32
C ASN A 57 5.82 -5.07 -23.78
N GLY A 58 6.94 -5.65 -23.35
CA GLY A 58 8.29 -5.18 -23.71
C GLY A 58 8.85 -4.08 -22.82
N VAL A 59 8.10 -3.59 -21.83
CA VAL A 59 8.52 -2.56 -20.86
C VAL A 59 8.88 -3.22 -19.54
N HIS A 60 9.94 -2.74 -18.88
CA HIS A 60 10.44 -3.26 -17.61
C HIS A 60 9.81 -2.50 -16.45
N TYR A 61 9.08 -3.21 -15.59
CA TYR A 61 8.41 -2.64 -14.42
C TYR A 61 9.03 -3.14 -13.12
N VAL A 62 9.09 -2.23 -12.14
CA VAL A 62 9.47 -2.52 -10.75
C VAL A 62 8.45 -1.93 -9.78
N ASP A 63 8.70 -2.09 -8.48
CA ASP A 63 7.86 -1.57 -7.40
C ASP A 63 7.48 -0.10 -7.61
N GLY A 64 6.18 0.19 -7.44
CA GLY A 64 5.63 1.53 -7.63
C GLY A 64 6.11 2.57 -6.63
N GLY A 65 6.67 2.12 -5.51
CA GLY A 65 7.13 2.99 -4.43
C GLY A 65 8.25 3.96 -4.81
N LEU A 66 8.93 3.75 -5.96
CA LEU A 66 9.89 4.74 -6.45
C LEU A 66 9.26 6.11 -6.72
N PHE A 67 8.04 6.15 -7.23
CA PHE A 67 7.32 7.37 -7.54
C PHE A 67 6.10 7.58 -6.63
N HIS A 68 5.33 6.53 -6.34
CA HIS A 68 4.11 6.58 -5.54
C HIS A 68 4.03 5.41 -4.58
N ASN A 69 4.72 5.51 -3.44
CA ASN A 69 4.69 4.46 -2.41
C ASN A 69 3.33 4.39 -1.67
N PHE A 70 2.61 5.50 -1.66
CA PHE A 70 1.29 5.61 -1.06
C PHE A 70 0.34 6.36 -2.01
N PRO A 71 -0.17 5.70 -3.07
CA PRO A 71 -0.70 6.32 -4.28
C PRO A 71 -2.13 6.85 -4.15
N VAL A 72 -2.40 7.68 -3.16
CA VAL A 72 -3.73 8.28 -2.89
C VAL A 72 -4.12 9.27 -3.97
N SER A 73 -3.18 10.10 -4.42
CA SER A 73 -3.37 11.10 -5.47
C SER A 73 -3.95 10.51 -6.76
N ILE A 74 -3.55 9.28 -7.09
CA ILE A 74 -3.97 8.58 -8.31
C ILE A 74 -5.48 8.33 -8.36
N ILE A 75 -6.12 8.14 -7.20
CA ILE A 75 -7.55 7.84 -7.11
C ILE A 75 -8.36 8.96 -6.45
N ARG A 76 -7.70 10.07 -6.06
CA ARG A 76 -8.37 11.12 -5.26
C ARG A 76 -9.61 11.72 -5.95
N GLU A 77 -9.51 11.98 -7.24
CA GLU A 77 -10.62 12.57 -7.99
C GLU A 77 -11.74 11.56 -8.29
N GLU A 78 -11.45 10.27 -8.23
CA GLU A 78 -12.41 9.20 -8.51
C GLU A 78 -13.19 8.77 -7.25
N CYS A 79 -12.72 9.17 -6.07
CA CYS A 79 -13.25 8.74 -4.78
C CYS A 79 -13.78 9.92 -3.98
N GLU A 80 -15.02 9.82 -3.51
CA GLU A 80 -15.60 10.81 -2.60
C GLU A 80 -14.84 10.82 -1.26
N ARG A 81 -14.43 9.62 -0.79
CA ARG A 81 -13.70 9.43 0.46
C ARG A 81 -12.62 8.39 0.32
N ILE A 82 -11.48 8.62 0.98
CA ILE A 82 -10.32 7.75 0.94
C ILE A 82 -9.90 7.34 2.33
N ILE A 83 -9.75 6.04 2.52
CA ILE A 83 -9.09 5.45 3.69
C ILE A 83 -7.71 4.99 3.23
N GLY A 84 -6.68 5.65 3.72
CA GLY A 84 -5.30 5.28 3.46
C GLY A 84 -4.76 4.37 4.55
N VAL A 85 -4.03 3.32 4.15
CA VAL A 85 -3.33 2.41 5.07
C VAL A 85 -1.84 2.45 4.75
N ASN A 86 -1.07 3.16 5.56
CA ASN A 86 0.39 3.25 5.40
C ASN A 86 1.08 2.27 6.34
N VAL A 87 1.65 1.22 5.77
CA VAL A 87 2.37 0.16 6.50
C VAL A 87 3.89 0.36 6.52
N SER A 88 4.39 1.43 5.93
CA SER A 88 5.82 1.73 5.80
C SER A 88 6.19 3.09 6.41
N PRO A 89 5.89 3.36 7.70
CA PRO A 89 6.31 4.59 8.34
C PRO A 89 7.84 4.60 8.46
N LEU A 90 8.45 5.70 8.11
CA LEU A 90 9.89 5.85 8.31
C LEU A 90 10.20 6.28 9.74
N VAL A 91 10.70 5.37 10.53
CA VAL A 91 11.16 5.63 11.89
C VAL A 91 12.69 5.75 11.92
N PRO A 92 13.25 6.69 12.68
CA PRO A 92 14.70 6.75 12.90
C PRO A 92 15.21 5.45 13.53
N GLN A 93 16.10 4.75 12.84
CA GLN A 93 16.67 3.48 13.32
C GLN A 93 18.18 3.44 13.14
N LYS A 94 18.86 2.71 14.02
CA LYS A 94 20.26 2.35 13.82
C LYS A 94 20.35 1.30 12.70
N TYR A 95 21.26 1.46 11.79
CA TYR A 95 21.49 0.53 10.69
C TYR A 95 22.97 0.16 10.57
N LYS A 96 23.26 -0.97 9.94
CA LYS A 96 24.64 -1.39 9.67
C LYS A 96 25.22 -0.55 8.53
N GLN A 97 26.43 -0.05 8.69
CA GLN A 97 27.11 0.80 7.70
C GLN A 97 27.74 -0.04 6.57
N THR A 98 26.97 -0.92 5.94
CA THR A 98 27.38 -1.64 4.73
C THR A 98 26.73 -0.99 3.52
N ILE A 99 27.34 -1.11 2.35
CA ILE A 99 26.83 -0.54 1.10
C ILE A 99 25.37 -0.99 0.85
N PHE A 100 25.07 -2.25 1.10
CA PHE A 100 23.70 -2.78 0.93
C PHE A 100 22.69 -2.09 1.86
N HIS A 101 22.99 -1.99 3.16
CA HIS A 101 22.09 -1.35 4.12
C HIS A 101 21.98 0.17 3.91
N ILE A 102 23.05 0.80 3.41
CA ILE A 102 22.99 2.22 3.04
C ILE A 102 22.07 2.42 1.82
N ALA A 103 22.18 1.57 0.80
CA ALA A 103 21.33 1.62 -0.39
C ALA A 103 19.87 1.35 -0.03
N GLU A 104 19.59 0.31 0.75
CA GLU A 104 18.27 -0.02 1.27
C GLU A 104 17.68 1.17 2.04
N ARG A 105 18.44 1.77 2.95
CA ARG A 105 18.00 2.92 3.74
C ARG A 105 17.74 4.15 2.88
N SER A 106 18.61 4.42 1.91
CA SER A 106 18.42 5.53 0.97
C SER A 106 17.15 5.35 0.14
N TYR A 107 16.89 4.12 -0.30
CA TYR A 107 15.67 3.75 -1.01
C TYR A 107 14.41 4.02 -0.16
N HIS A 108 14.42 3.64 1.12
CA HIS A 108 13.32 3.95 2.04
C HIS A 108 13.10 5.46 2.24
N TYR A 109 14.17 6.27 2.26
CA TYR A 109 14.01 7.72 2.35
C TYR A 109 13.39 8.34 1.10
N MET A 110 13.70 7.81 -0.08
CA MET A 110 13.05 8.24 -1.32
C MET A 110 11.54 7.99 -1.28
N PHE A 111 11.12 6.84 -0.81
CA PHE A 111 9.69 6.51 -0.64
C PHE A 111 8.96 7.48 0.30
N ARG A 112 9.59 7.85 1.40
CA ARG A 112 8.98 8.79 2.33
C ARG A 112 8.69 10.15 1.70
N ALA A 113 9.62 10.66 0.93
CA ALA A 113 9.45 11.96 0.27
C ALA A 113 8.19 11.99 -0.59
N ASN A 114 7.88 10.86 -1.24
CA ASN A 114 6.74 10.71 -2.14
C ASN A 114 5.41 10.39 -1.43
N THR A 115 5.41 10.18 -0.10
CA THR A 115 4.18 9.83 0.64
C THR A 115 3.56 11.01 1.39
N LEU A 116 4.27 12.11 1.57
CA LEU A 116 3.83 13.19 2.45
C LEU A 116 2.56 13.87 1.93
N GLU A 117 2.52 14.21 0.65
CA GLU A 117 1.36 14.85 0.03
C GLU A 117 0.15 13.90 -0.01
N ASP A 118 0.35 12.65 -0.38
CA ASP A 118 -0.70 11.63 -0.45
C ASP A 118 -1.34 11.34 0.91
N ARG A 119 -0.59 11.43 2.01
CA ARG A 119 -1.11 11.26 3.38
C ARG A 119 -2.13 12.36 3.74
N GLU A 120 -1.89 13.58 3.31
CA GLU A 120 -2.78 14.72 3.57
C GLU A 120 -4.09 14.62 2.77
N MET A 121 -4.10 13.85 1.68
CA MET A 121 -5.29 13.63 0.86
C MET A 121 -6.25 12.58 1.41
N CYS A 122 -5.87 11.85 2.47
CA CYS A 122 -6.71 10.85 3.10
C CYS A 122 -7.78 11.48 3.98
N ASP A 123 -9.00 10.99 3.89
CA ASP A 123 -10.06 11.31 4.86
C ASP A 123 -9.86 10.56 6.17
N VAL A 124 -9.33 9.35 6.12
CA VAL A 124 -8.88 8.55 7.27
C VAL A 124 -7.50 7.98 6.96
N LEU A 125 -6.51 8.28 7.78
CA LEU A 125 -5.17 7.71 7.68
C LEU A 125 -4.94 6.69 8.80
N ILE A 126 -4.66 5.45 8.41
CA ILE A 126 -4.29 4.36 9.31
C ILE A 126 -2.78 4.15 9.20
N GLU A 127 -2.08 4.46 10.27
CA GLU A 127 -0.62 4.39 10.34
C GLU A 127 -0.19 4.08 11.77
N ALA A 128 0.92 3.36 11.94
CA ALA A 128 1.52 3.09 13.24
C ALA A 128 3.04 3.13 13.15
N GLU A 129 3.68 3.93 14.00
CA GLU A 129 5.15 4.04 14.05
C GLU A 129 5.81 2.72 14.44
N GLU A 130 5.11 1.88 15.19
CA GLU A 130 5.53 0.55 15.62
C GLU A 130 5.90 -0.35 14.43
N PHE A 131 5.30 -0.17 13.26
CA PHE A 131 5.67 -0.93 12.06
C PHE A 131 7.13 -0.75 11.65
N GLY A 132 7.72 0.40 11.96
CA GLY A 132 9.12 0.68 11.70
C GLY A 132 10.12 -0.23 12.44
N MET A 133 9.68 -0.98 13.46
CA MET A 133 10.53 -1.92 14.21
C MET A 133 10.68 -3.27 13.50
N TYR A 134 9.78 -3.60 12.57
CA TYR A 134 9.77 -4.87 11.86
C TYR A 134 10.52 -4.78 10.54
N LYS A 135 11.08 -5.90 10.12
CA LYS A 135 11.75 -6.01 8.81
C LYS A 135 10.71 -6.22 7.71
N THR A 136 11.05 -5.85 6.49
CA THR A 136 10.18 -6.03 5.30
C THR A 136 9.69 -7.46 5.12
N PHE A 137 10.49 -8.47 5.48
CA PHE A 137 10.16 -9.89 5.39
C PHE A 137 10.12 -10.56 6.77
N ASP A 138 9.56 -9.87 7.77
CA ASP A 138 9.34 -10.46 9.09
C ASP A 138 8.11 -11.37 9.06
N LEU A 139 8.33 -12.66 8.98
CA LEU A 139 7.28 -13.67 8.96
C LEU A 139 7.07 -14.33 10.34
N GLU A 140 7.88 -13.97 11.33
CA GLU A 140 7.80 -14.53 12.67
C GLU A 140 6.80 -13.77 13.55
N ASN A 141 6.64 -12.47 13.33
CA ASN A 141 5.82 -11.57 14.15
C ASN A 141 4.49 -11.17 13.47
N VAL A 142 3.95 -11.99 12.59
CA VAL A 142 2.75 -11.66 11.77
C VAL A 142 1.54 -11.33 12.64
N ASP A 143 1.28 -12.08 13.70
CA ASP A 143 0.13 -11.88 14.58
C ASP A 143 0.26 -10.57 15.39
N GLU A 144 1.48 -10.23 15.81
CA GLU A 144 1.76 -8.97 16.51
C GLU A 144 1.58 -7.77 15.57
N ILE A 145 2.16 -7.85 14.36
CA ILE A 145 2.00 -6.81 13.32
C ILE A 145 0.53 -6.62 12.98
N ALA A 146 -0.24 -7.69 12.83
CA ALA A 146 -1.68 -7.62 12.58
C ALA A 146 -2.43 -6.94 13.73
N SER A 147 -2.05 -7.23 14.97
CA SER A 147 -2.65 -6.62 16.17
C SER A 147 -2.36 -5.11 16.25
N ILE A 148 -1.14 -4.69 15.91
CA ILE A 148 -0.76 -3.26 15.82
C ILE A 148 -1.61 -2.56 14.75
N GLY A 149 -1.74 -3.15 13.56
CA GLY A 149 -2.54 -2.61 12.47
C GLY A 149 -4.01 -2.46 12.85
N TYR A 150 -4.56 -3.47 13.52
CA TYR A 150 -5.94 -3.41 14.03
C TYR A 150 -6.13 -2.27 15.04
N ALA A 151 -5.23 -2.15 16.01
CA ALA A 151 -5.29 -1.08 17.02
C ALA A 151 -5.13 0.31 16.38
N ALA A 152 -4.24 0.45 15.38
CA ALA A 152 -4.09 1.70 14.64
C ALA A 152 -5.37 2.08 13.88
N ALA A 153 -6.03 1.11 13.25
CA ALA A 153 -7.29 1.33 12.56
C ALA A 153 -8.39 1.79 13.54
N ILE A 154 -8.52 1.13 14.70
CA ILE A 154 -9.50 1.55 15.74
C ILE A 154 -9.24 2.99 16.16
N ARG A 155 -7.98 3.36 16.47
CA ARG A 155 -7.64 4.73 16.87
C ARG A 155 -8.01 5.75 15.80
N ALA A 156 -7.69 5.47 14.52
CA ALA A 156 -7.97 6.36 13.40
C ALA A 156 -9.49 6.61 13.25
N PHE A 157 -10.29 5.56 13.34
CA PHE A 157 -11.75 5.69 13.26
C PHE A 157 -12.38 6.35 14.50
N GLU A 158 -11.84 6.15 15.70
CA GLU A 158 -12.31 6.84 16.90
C GLU A 158 -12.17 8.36 16.81
N VAL A 159 -11.07 8.84 16.22
CA VAL A 159 -10.87 10.27 15.96
C VAL A 159 -11.96 10.80 15.04
N VAL A 160 -12.20 10.10 13.93
CA VAL A 160 -13.22 10.47 12.95
C VAL A 160 -14.63 10.49 13.54
N ILE A 161 -14.96 9.52 14.39
CA ILE A 161 -16.26 9.43 15.07
C ILE A 161 -16.43 10.60 16.06
N LYS A 162 -15.40 10.88 16.87
CA LYS A 162 -15.45 11.97 17.86
C LYS A 162 -15.63 13.35 17.21
N GLU A 163 -15.07 13.54 16.03
CA GLU A 163 -15.23 14.77 15.27
C GLU A 163 -16.59 14.89 14.57
N ASN A 164 -17.48 13.89 14.71
CA ASN A 164 -18.79 13.78 14.08
C ASN A 164 -18.79 14.00 12.55
N LYS A 165 -17.61 13.86 11.95
CA LYS A 165 -17.35 14.24 10.57
C LYS A 165 -17.74 13.15 9.58
N TYR A 166 -17.79 11.89 10.05
CA TYR A 166 -17.93 10.71 9.18
C TYR A 166 -18.75 9.56 9.79
N GLU A 167 -19.74 9.83 10.63
CA GLU A 167 -20.59 8.80 11.27
C GLU A 167 -21.16 7.81 10.26
N THR A 168 -21.60 8.30 9.10
CA THR A 168 -22.14 7.49 8.01
C THR A 168 -21.12 6.51 7.42
N LEU A 169 -19.85 6.92 7.29
CA LEU A 169 -18.77 6.07 6.76
C LEU A 169 -18.46 4.92 7.72
N VAL A 170 -18.33 5.22 9.00
CA VAL A 170 -18.05 4.23 10.04
C VAL A 170 -19.19 3.21 10.13
N ASN A 171 -20.43 3.67 10.11
CA ASN A 171 -21.60 2.80 10.14
C ASN A 171 -21.68 1.88 8.93
N ALA A 172 -21.33 2.37 7.73
CA ALA A 172 -21.29 1.57 6.51
C ALA A 172 -20.20 0.48 6.56
N ILE A 173 -19.03 0.79 7.10
CA ILE A 173 -17.91 -0.18 7.26
C ILE A 173 -18.30 -1.25 8.29
N MET A 174 -18.85 -0.87 9.42
CA MET A 174 -19.30 -1.78 10.48
C MET A 174 -20.41 -2.72 9.99
N ALA A 175 -21.37 -2.20 9.23
CA ALA A 175 -22.44 -3.01 8.63
C ALA A 175 -21.89 -4.05 7.66
N ARG A 176 -20.94 -3.70 6.81
CA ARG A 176 -20.26 -4.65 5.89
C ARG A 176 -19.49 -5.74 6.62
N ARG A 177 -18.77 -5.38 7.71
CA ARG A 177 -18.06 -6.34 8.55
C ARG A 177 -19.00 -7.36 9.17
N ASN A 178 -20.10 -6.90 9.75
CA ASN A 178 -21.08 -7.77 10.39
C ASN A 178 -21.73 -8.75 9.37
N ASN A 179 -21.98 -8.28 8.15
CA ASN A 179 -22.49 -9.14 7.06
C ASN A 179 -21.44 -10.14 6.53
N ALA A 180 -20.15 -9.86 6.65
CA ALA A 180 -19.09 -10.74 6.21
C ALA A 180 -18.73 -11.84 7.24
N LEU A 181 -19.14 -11.66 8.50
CA LEU A 181 -18.92 -12.59 9.62
C LEU A 181 -20.14 -13.50 9.89
N MET A 182 -21.22 -13.32 9.15
CA MET A 182 -22.36 -14.24 9.21
C MET A 182 -22.08 -15.46 8.31
N PRO A 183 -22.26 -16.70 8.81
CA PRO A 183 -21.95 -17.93 8.08
C PRO A 183 -22.83 -18.15 6.86
#